data_3aeea82f362ac792129a5da3403966bb
#
_entry.id   3aeea82f362ac792129a5da3403966bb
#
_cell.length_a   1.000
_cell.length_b   1.000
_cell.length_c   1.000
_cell.angle_alpha   90.00
_cell.angle_beta   90.00
_cell.angle_gamma   90.00
#
_symmetry.space_group_name_H-M   'P 1'
#
loop_
_entity.id
_entity.type
_entity.pdbx_description
1 polymer ?
#
loop_
_entity_poly.entity_id
_entity_poly.type
_entity_poly.pdbx_seq_one_letter_code
_entity_poly.pdbx_strand_id
1 'polypeptide(L)'
;MKFFFTNLFSKAPAQISKSEFRPSTVVIRPSGCLDSKTSPAFIKSLEQALELATDTVVVDMIAVNAIKREGVKSLLHGMEKAAALGKTLTFEFLDVATQRVLEAAWNYEI
;
A
#
# COMPACT_ATOMS: atom_id res chain seq x y z
N MET A 1 -0.29 13.45 5.18
CA MET A 1 -0.12 13.36 4.80
C MET A 1 -0.05 12.75 4.23
N LYS A 2 -0.19 12.63 3.68
CA LYS A 2 0.12 11.97 3.30
C LYS A 2 0.00 11.61 2.05
N PHE A 3 -0.79 11.72 1.33
CA PHE A 3 -0.80 11.39 0.14
C PHE A 3 -0.71 12.46 -0.74
N PHE A 4 -0.53 13.60 -0.34
CA PHE A 4 -0.35 14.67 -1.12
C PHE A 4 0.72 14.55 -2.07
N PHE A 5 1.52 13.62 -1.92
CA PHE A 5 2.62 13.45 -2.81
C PHE A 5 2.16 13.33 -4.25
N THR A 6 0.94 12.93 -4.48
CA THR A 6 0.55 12.77 -5.81
C THR A 6 0.52 14.11 -6.48
N ASN A 7 0.10 15.11 -5.80
CA ASN A 7 0.06 16.36 -6.39
C ASN A 7 1.40 16.88 -6.64
N LEU A 8 2.26 16.68 -5.80
CA LEU A 8 3.57 17.13 -5.89
C LEU A 8 4.09 16.61 -7.11
N PHE A 9 3.88 15.39 -7.36
CA PHE A 9 4.42 14.77 -8.42
C PHE A 9 3.88 15.21 -9.68
N SER A 10 2.66 15.44 -9.75
CA SER A 10 2.13 15.78 -10.98
C SER A 10 2.54 17.14 -11.41
N LYS A 11 2.96 17.94 -10.57
CA LYS A 11 3.40 19.14 -11.00
C LYS A 11 4.72 19.25 -11.29
N ALA A 12 5.45 19.03 -10.60
CA ALA A 12 6.77 19.28 -10.80
C ALA A 12 7.33 18.52 -11.75
N PRO A 13 7.07 17.79 -11.94
CA PRO A 13 7.56 17.02 -12.71
C PRO A 13 8.29 17.14 -13.73
N ALA A 14 7.84 17.45 -14.27
CA ALA A 14 8.36 17.52 -15.39
C ALA A 14 9.72 17.52 -15.45
N GLN A 15 10.28 18.41 -15.42
CA GLN A 15 11.57 18.47 -15.63
C GLN A 15 12.36 17.92 -14.66
N ILE A 16 12.05 17.88 -13.65
CA ILE A 16 12.85 17.48 -12.72
C ILE A 16 13.20 16.19 -12.74
N SER A 17 14.23 15.82 -12.56
CA SER A 17 14.64 14.60 -12.55
C SER A 17 13.90 13.98 -11.53
N LYS A 18 12.90 13.38 -11.82
CA LYS A 18 12.23 12.73 -10.99
C LYS A 18 12.88 11.86 -10.15
N SER A 19 13.73 11.12 -10.53
CA SER A 19 14.39 10.14 -9.68
C SER A 19 15.00 10.77 -8.49
N GLU A 20 15.39 11.98 -8.54
CA GLU A 20 16.00 12.60 -7.42
C GLU A 20 15.03 13.06 -6.39
N PHE A 21 13.78 13.17 -6.74
CA PHE A 21 12.81 13.68 -5.81
C PHE A 21 11.77 12.65 -5.42
N ARG A 22 12.09 11.41 -5.56
CA ARG A 22 11.17 10.39 -5.15
C ARG A 22 11.22 10.29 -3.64
N PRO A 23 10.07 10.21 -2.98
CA PRO A 23 10.04 10.16 -1.53
C PRO A 23 10.56 8.82 -1.05
N SER A 24 11.16 8.79 0.12
CA SER A 24 11.60 7.54 0.70
C SER A 24 10.39 6.79 1.24
N THR A 25 9.38 7.49 1.73
CA THR A 25 8.19 6.88 2.31
C THR A 25 6.95 7.47 1.69
N VAL A 26 6.00 6.61 1.36
CA VAL A 26 4.71 7.05 0.84
C VAL A 26 3.65 6.47 1.75
N VAL A 27 2.66 7.26 2.14
CA VAL A 27 1.56 6.80 2.98
C VAL A 27 0.30 6.80 2.15
N ILE A 28 -0.44 5.68 2.16
CA ILE A 28 -1.74 5.65 1.50
C ILE A 28 -2.77 5.34 2.57
N ARG A 29 -3.98 5.85 2.39
CA ARG A 29 -5.01 5.72 3.39
C ARG A 29 -6.32 5.30 2.73
N PRO A 30 -6.52 4.02 2.54
CA PRO A 30 -7.79 3.55 1.97
C PRO A 30 -8.91 3.77 2.96
N SER A 31 -10.14 3.79 2.49
CA SER A 31 -11.27 3.98 3.37
C SER A 31 -12.42 3.07 2.96
N GLY A 32 -13.34 2.85 3.87
CA GLY A 32 -14.51 2.05 3.60
C GLY A 32 -14.22 0.56 3.69
N CYS A 33 -14.87 -0.21 2.89
CA CYS A 33 -14.74 -1.65 2.93
C CYS A 33 -13.80 -2.12 1.83
N LEU A 34 -12.90 -3.01 2.16
CA LEU A 34 -12.03 -3.64 1.17
C LEU A 34 -12.66 -4.96 0.80
N ASP A 35 -13.20 -5.05 -0.40
CA ASP A 35 -13.91 -6.23 -0.87
C ASP A 35 -13.61 -6.43 -2.36
N SER A 36 -14.36 -7.27 -3.02
CA SER A 36 -14.09 -7.58 -4.41
C SER A 36 -14.28 -6.38 -5.33
N LYS A 37 -15.10 -5.41 -4.92
CA LYS A 37 -15.34 -4.25 -5.76
C LYS A 37 -14.26 -3.20 -5.60
N THR A 38 -13.74 -3.04 -4.41
CA THR A 38 -12.76 -1.98 -4.14
C THR A 38 -11.33 -2.45 -4.24
N SER A 39 -11.10 -3.76 -4.16
CA SER A 39 -9.74 -4.28 -4.18
C SER A 39 -8.93 -3.94 -5.43
N PRO A 40 -9.52 -3.96 -6.62
CA PRO A 40 -8.72 -3.63 -7.80
C PRO A 40 -8.14 -2.21 -7.75
N ALA A 41 -8.93 -1.25 -7.29
CA ALA A 41 -8.44 0.12 -7.19
C ALA A 41 -7.39 0.22 -6.08
N PHE A 42 -7.61 -0.50 -4.99
CA PHE A 42 -6.66 -0.50 -3.89
C PHE A 42 -5.32 -1.11 -4.33
N ILE A 43 -5.36 -2.22 -5.06
CA ILE A 43 -4.15 -2.85 -5.56
C ILE A 43 -3.39 -1.89 -6.46
N LYS A 44 -4.09 -1.19 -7.33
CA LYS A 44 -3.44 -0.26 -8.24
C LYS A 44 -2.78 0.87 -7.46
N SER A 45 -3.47 1.39 -6.46
CA SER A 45 -2.94 2.45 -5.64
C SER A 45 -1.70 1.96 -4.88
N LEU A 46 -1.75 0.75 -4.38
CA LEU A 46 -0.65 0.19 -3.64
C LEU A 46 0.57 -0.03 -4.53
N GLU A 47 0.34 -0.54 -5.73
CA GLU A 47 1.43 -0.74 -6.68
C GLU A 47 2.08 0.57 -7.07
N GLN A 48 1.28 1.60 -7.29
CA GLN A 48 1.83 2.90 -7.63
C GLN A 48 2.64 3.46 -6.47
N ALA A 49 2.16 3.29 -5.25
CA ALA A 49 2.88 3.76 -4.08
C ALA A 49 4.22 3.02 -3.95
N LEU A 50 4.21 1.71 -4.18
CA LEU A 50 5.43 0.93 -4.08
C LEU A 50 6.44 1.31 -5.16
N GLU A 51 5.98 1.70 -6.32
CA GLU A 51 6.88 2.13 -7.35
C GLU A 51 7.44 3.51 -7.06
N LEU A 52 6.64 4.36 -6.46
CA LEU A 52 7.06 5.72 -6.19
C LEU A 52 8.00 5.82 -4.99
N ALA A 53 7.72 5.13 -3.91
CA ALA A 53 8.56 5.19 -2.72
C ALA A 53 9.88 4.49 -3.00
N THR A 54 10.96 5.06 -2.54
CA THR A 54 12.25 4.40 -2.71
C THR A 54 12.46 3.34 -1.63
N ASP A 55 11.76 3.44 -0.51
CA ASP A 55 12.07 2.62 0.63
C ASP A 55 10.85 1.98 1.28
N THR A 56 9.87 2.74 1.65
CA THR A 56 8.78 2.27 2.50
C THR A 56 7.43 2.78 2.05
N VAL A 57 6.44 1.91 2.12
CA VAL A 57 5.05 2.33 1.94
C VAL A 57 4.32 1.99 3.23
N VAL A 58 3.58 2.95 3.76
CA VAL A 58 2.77 2.75 4.94
C VAL A 58 1.31 2.79 4.50
N VAL A 59 0.56 1.77 4.84
CA VAL A 59 -0.86 1.74 4.54
C VAL A 59 -1.60 1.99 5.85
N ASP A 60 -2.23 3.14 5.95
CA ASP A 60 -2.93 3.53 7.15
C ASP A 60 -4.37 3.04 7.03
N MET A 61 -4.72 2.05 7.81
CA MET A 61 -6.02 1.38 7.72
C MET A 61 -7.07 1.98 8.65
N ILE A 62 -6.78 3.11 9.28
CA ILE A 62 -7.68 3.69 10.26
C ILE A 62 -9.09 3.93 9.73
N ALA A 63 -9.23 4.26 8.48
CA ALA A 63 -10.52 4.56 7.88
C ALA A 63 -11.17 3.35 7.20
N VAL A 64 -10.54 2.18 7.28
CA VAL A 64 -11.11 0.97 6.70
C VAL A 64 -11.99 0.34 7.75
N ASN A 65 -13.27 0.12 7.42
CA ASN A 65 -14.18 -0.40 8.41
C ASN A 65 -14.48 -1.89 8.27
N ALA A 66 -14.10 -2.50 7.18
CA ALA A 66 -14.27 -3.94 7.01
C ALA A 66 -13.32 -4.43 5.95
N ILE A 67 -12.80 -5.66 6.11
CA ILE A 67 -11.92 -6.25 5.13
C ILE A 67 -12.46 -7.64 4.85
N LYS A 68 -12.87 -7.85 3.61
CA LYS A 68 -13.41 -9.13 3.20
C LYS A 68 -12.30 -9.99 2.59
N ARG A 69 -12.65 -11.19 2.20
CA ARG A 69 -11.66 -12.11 1.64
C ARG A 69 -10.83 -11.49 0.52
N GLU A 70 -11.48 -10.82 -0.41
CA GLU A 70 -10.73 -10.22 -1.52
C GLU A 70 -9.84 -9.08 -1.05
N GLY A 71 -10.27 -8.40 0.01
CA GLY A 71 -9.41 -7.38 0.61
C GLY A 71 -8.16 -7.99 1.22
N VAL A 72 -8.29 -9.13 1.89
CA VAL A 72 -7.13 -9.81 2.45
C VAL A 72 -6.16 -10.21 1.33
N LYS A 73 -6.71 -10.70 0.21
CA LYS A 73 -5.87 -11.08 -0.91
C LYS A 73 -5.12 -9.87 -1.47
N SER A 74 -5.78 -8.71 -1.48
CA SER A 74 -5.11 -7.52 -1.99
C SER A 74 -3.97 -7.08 -1.07
N LEU A 75 -4.14 -7.27 0.25
CA LEU A 75 -3.06 -6.94 1.17
C LEU A 75 -1.88 -7.91 0.97
N LEU A 76 -2.17 -9.18 0.75
CA LEU A 76 -1.11 -10.15 0.49
C LEU A 76 -0.39 -9.83 -0.82
N HIS A 77 -1.14 -9.41 -1.82
CA HIS A 77 -0.55 -9.03 -3.10
C HIS A 77 0.45 -7.90 -2.90
N GLY A 78 0.09 -6.93 -2.07
CA GLY A 78 0.99 -5.82 -1.77
C GLY A 78 2.25 -6.29 -1.06
N MET A 79 2.10 -7.23 -0.13
CA MET A 79 3.23 -7.76 0.60
C MET A 79 4.20 -8.48 -0.35
N GLU A 80 3.65 -9.24 -1.29
CA GLU A 80 4.46 -9.96 -2.26
C GLU A 80 5.20 -9.00 -3.17
N LYS A 81 4.51 -7.96 -3.61
CA LYS A 81 5.11 -6.98 -4.50
C LYS A 81 6.22 -6.22 -3.78
N ALA A 82 5.98 -5.84 -2.53
CA ALA A 82 6.99 -5.12 -1.75
C ALA A 82 8.24 -6.00 -1.58
N ALA A 83 8.02 -7.27 -1.27
CA ALA A 83 9.15 -8.19 -1.10
C ALA A 83 9.94 -8.31 -2.40
N ALA A 84 9.25 -8.42 -3.51
CA ALA A 84 9.92 -8.52 -4.81
C ALA A 84 10.74 -7.29 -5.14
N LEU A 85 10.30 -6.13 -4.69
CA LEU A 85 11.01 -4.89 -4.95
C LEU A 85 12.05 -4.56 -3.87
N GLY A 86 12.10 -5.35 -2.83
CA GLY A 86 13.02 -5.09 -1.73
C GLY A 86 12.64 -3.89 -0.91
N LYS A 87 11.35 -3.57 -0.84
CA LYS A 87 10.88 -2.40 -0.11
C LYS A 87 10.06 -2.84 1.09
N THR A 88 9.88 -1.94 2.04
CA THR A 88 9.14 -2.24 3.25
C THR A 88 7.69 -1.82 3.08
N LEU A 89 6.78 -2.67 3.48
CA LEU A 89 5.37 -2.35 3.48
C LEU A 89 4.85 -2.55 4.89
N THR A 90 4.23 -1.53 5.44
CA THR A 90 3.73 -1.56 6.80
C THR A 90 2.25 -1.25 6.80
N PHE A 91 1.48 -1.98 7.59
CA PHE A 91 0.07 -1.68 7.75
C PHE A 91 -0.14 -1.14 9.15
N GLU A 92 -0.73 0.04 9.25
CA GLU A 92 -1.02 0.64 10.55
C GLU A 92 -2.50 0.57 10.84
N PHE A 93 -2.86 0.40 12.07
CA PHE A 93 -4.26 0.34 12.52
C PHE A 93 -5.01 -0.84 11.88
N LEU A 94 -4.31 -1.94 11.71
CA LEU A 94 -4.93 -3.13 11.18
C LEU A 94 -5.47 -3.91 12.37
N ASP A 95 -6.67 -4.46 12.27
CA ASP A 95 -7.23 -5.20 13.37
C ASP A 95 -6.48 -6.51 13.58
N VAL A 96 -6.49 -6.99 14.80
CA VAL A 96 -5.71 -8.16 15.18
C VAL A 96 -6.11 -9.39 14.38
N ALA A 97 -7.39 -9.57 14.15
CA ALA A 97 -7.84 -10.76 13.42
C ALA A 97 -7.28 -10.77 12.00
N THR A 98 -7.31 -9.62 11.31
CA THR A 98 -6.79 -9.54 9.96
C THR A 98 -5.28 -9.72 9.97
N GLN A 99 -4.62 -9.14 10.96
CA GLN A 99 -3.18 -9.26 11.06
C GLN A 99 -2.79 -10.73 11.18
N ARG A 100 -3.51 -11.50 12.00
CA ARG A 100 -3.20 -12.91 12.17
C ARG A 100 -3.41 -13.69 10.89
N VAL A 101 -4.46 -13.36 10.15
CA VAL A 101 -4.73 -14.04 8.89
C VAL A 101 -3.61 -13.76 7.91
N LEU A 102 -3.13 -12.52 7.84
CA LEU A 102 -2.06 -12.16 6.92
C LEU A 102 -0.77 -12.86 7.30
N GLU A 103 -0.46 -12.90 8.58
CA GLU A 103 0.77 -13.53 9.03
C GLU A 103 0.74 -15.02 8.73
N ALA A 104 -0.39 -15.67 8.97
CA ALA A 104 -0.51 -17.09 8.70
C ALA A 104 -0.38 -17.36 7.20
N ALA A 105 -1.03 -16.56 6.37
CA ALA A 105 -0.98 -16.77 4.94
C ALA A 105 0.42 -16.52 4.40
N TRP A 106 1.08 -15.51 4.90
CA TRP A 106 2.43 -15.18 4.45
C TRP A 106 3.39 -16.31 4.80
N ASN A 107 3.34 -16.76 6.03
CA ASN A 107 4.23 -17.82 6.45
C ASN A 107 3.97 -19.13 5.73
N TYR A 108 2.71 -19.38 5.43
CA TYR A 108 2.37 -20.62 4.77
C TYR A 108 2.84 -20.64 3.34
N GLU A 109 2.82 -19.51 2.66
CA GLU A 109 3.22 -19.46 1.28
C GLU A 109 4.73 -19.42 1.11
N ILE A 110 5.42 -18.97 2.08
CA ILE A 110 6.85 -18.94 2.02
C ILE A 110 7.46 -20.21 2.54
#